data_e5e24f2dead790d2ac0909b9a20c1430
#
_entry.id   e5e24f2dead790d2ac0909b9a20c1430
#
_cell.length_a   1.000
_cell.length_b   1.000
_cell.length_c   1.000
_cell.angle_alpha   90.00
_cell.angle_beta   90.00
_cell.angle_gamma   90.00
#
_symmetry.space_group_name_H-M   'P 1'
#
loop_
_entity.id
_entity.type
_entity.pdbx_description
1 polymer ?
#
loop_
_entity_poly.entity_id
_entity_poly.type
_entity_poly.pdbx_seq_one_letter_code
_entity_poly.pdbx_strand_id
1 'polypeptide(L)'
;DTTNRFADLPAAAALGSTLFFDLSMSRDGTVSCSTCHKIDRQFQDDLPQAVGVGRTNRRTMPLAGVARDPWFFWDGRRDSLWAQALTPLENPLEQAGNRAAYAHYIKARFGERYERIFGPLPDLSSIPANASPLGNDAEQAAWKAMSGAQRDAVNRVFANIGKAIAAFERSIEPQPTRFDRFAVDLVTGAK
;
A
#
# COMPACT_ATOMS: atom_id res chain seq x y z
N ASP A 1 -4.80 0.09 14.95
CA ASP A 1 -5.84 -0.40 14.03
C ASP A 1 -6.08 -1.89 14.27
N THR A 2 -7.22 -2.22 14.89
CA THR A 2 -7.60 -3.60 15.24
C THR A 2 -8.08 -4.42 14.03
N THR A 3 -8.27 -3.80 12.86
CA THR A 3 -8.74 -4.48 11.64
C THR A 3 -7.61 -5.15 10.86
N ASN A 4 -6.34 -4.88 11.21
CA ASN A 4 -5.18 -5.55 10.65
C ASN A 4 -4.48 -6.43 11.71
N ARG A 5 -4.95 -7.66 11.90
CA ARG A 5 -4.32 -8.63 12.82
C ARG A 5 -2.88 -9.03 12.44
N PHE A 6 -2.40 -8.64 11.28
CA PHE A 6 -1.05 -8.91 10.77
C PHE A 6 -0.10 -7.71 10.93
N ALA A 7 -0.58 -6.62 11.54
CA ALA A 7 0.12 -5.34 11.60
C ALA A 7 1.52 -5.45 12.24
N ASP A 8 1.68 -6.30 13.23
CA ASP A 8 2.93 -6.48 13.99
C ASP A 8 3.65 -7.79 13.63
N LEU A 9 3.25 -8.47 12.54
CA LEU A 9 3.87 -9.70 12.10
C LEU A 9 5.07 -9.40 11.19
N PRO A 10 6.33 -9.76 11.58
CA PRO A 10 7.52 -9.46 10.77
C PRO A 10 7.47 -10.01 9.34
N ALA A 11 6.85 -11.20 9.16
CA ALA A 11 6.69 -11.80 7.84
C ALA A 11 5.75 -10.96 6.94
N ALA A 12 4.69 -10.35 7.49
CA ALA A 12 3.80 -9.44 6.76
C ALA A 12 4.54 -8.16 6.39
N ALA A 13 5.30 -7.55 7.32
CA ALA A 13 6.11 -6.38 7.06
C ALA A 13 7.17 -6.64 5.98
N ALA A 14 7.83 -7.79 6.00
CA ALA A 14 8.81 -8.18 4.98
C ALA A 14 8.18 -8.35 3.58
N LEU A 15 6.96 -8.93 3.49
CA LEU A 15 6.22 -8.98 2.23
C LEU A 15 5.81 -7.58 1.80
N GLY A 16 5.27 -6.77 2.71
CA GLY A 16 4.87 -5.38 2.46
C GLY A 16 6.01 -4.51 1.93
N SER A 17 7.20 -4.62 2.54
CA SER A 17 8.42 -3.97 2.06
C SER A 17 8.74 -4.39 0.62
N THR A 18 8.69 -5.68 0.31
CA THR A 18 8.92 -6.17 -1.05
C THR A 18 7.95 -5.51 -2.05
N LEU A 19 6.65 -5.47 -1.71
CA LEU A 19 5.62 -4.89 -2.57
C LEU A 19 5.74 -3.36 -2.69
N PHE A 20 6.16 -2.69 -1.63
CA PHE A 20 6.33 -1.23 -1.60
C PHE A 20 7.39 -0.73 -2.60
N PHE A 21 8.44 -1.51 -2.81
CA PHE A 21 9.52 -1.18 -3.75
C PHE A 21 9.36 -1.82 -5.14
N ASP A 22 8.33 -2.60 -5.36
CA ASP A 22 8.15 -3.38 -6.59
C ASP A 22 7.48 -2.54 -7.70
N LEU A 23 8.23 -2.22 -8.73
CA LEU A 23 7.73 -1.49 -9.90
C LEU A 23 6.65 -2.27 -10.66
N SER A 24 6.67 -3.62 -10.58
CA SER A 24 5.64 -4.46 -11.21
C SER A 24 4.25 -4.29 -10.60
N MET A 25 4.14 -3.53 -9.49
CA MET A 25 2.87 -3.15 -8.90
C MET A 25 2.14 -2.03 -9.67
N SER A 26 2.79 -1.35 -10.62
CA SER A 26 2.11 -0.41 -11.50
C SER A 26 1.73 -1.04 -12.85
N ARG A 27 0.73 -0.46 -13.51
CA ARG A 27 0.22 -0.95 -14.80
C ARG A 27 1.31 -1.09 -15.88
N ASP A 28 2.23 -0.14 -15.91
CA ASP A 28 3.30 -0.05 -16.92
C ASP A 28 4.68 -0.50 -16.41
N GLY A 29 4.76 -0.93 -15.16
CA GLY A 29 6.00 -1.37 -14.55
C GLY A 29 7.01 -0.25 -14.24
N THR A 30 6.57 1.01 -14.21
CA THR A 30 7.48 2.17 -14.03
C THR A 30 7.38 2.83 -12.66
N VAL A 31 6.33 2.55 -11.90
CA VAL A 31 6.02 3.21 -10.62
C VAL A 31 5.86 2.20 -9.50
N SER A 32 6.46 2.50 -8.36
CA SER A 32 6.20 1.82 -7.09
C SER A 32 5.82 2.84 -6.01
N CYS A 33 5.48 2.41 -4.80
CA CYS A 33 5.25 3.34 -3.69
C CYS A 33 6.50 4.19 -3.43
N SER A 34 7.71 3.60 -3.54
CA SER A 34 8.98 4.31 -3.35
C SER A 34 9.31 5.35 -4.42
N THR A 35 8.60 5.38 -5.53
CA THR A 35 8.76 6.43 -6.55
C THR A 35 8.40 7.80 -5.98
N CYS A 36 7.32 7.87 -5.18
CA CYS A 36 6.87 9.08 -4.52
C CYS A 36 7.33 9.15 -3.05
N HIS A 37 7.40 8.00 -2.36
CA HIS A 37 7.81 7.91 -0.96
C HIS A 37 9.30 7.52 -0.84
N LYS A 38 10.19 8.51 -1.02
CA LYS A 38 11.65 8.31 -1.05
C LYS A 38 12.23 8.15 0.35
N ILE A 39 13.03 7.10 0.56
CA ILE A 39 13.62 6.77 1.86
C ILE A 39 14.46 7.92 2.41
N ASP A 40 15.30 8.52 1.57
CA ASP A 40 16.21 9.62 1.92
C ASP A 40 15.49 10.95 2.20
N ARG A 41 14.16 10.98 2.00
CA ARG A 41 13.29 12.15 2.17
C ARG A 41 12.17 11.92 3.19
N GLN A 42 12.38 11.09 4.19
CA GLN A 42 11.36 10.68 5.17
C GLN A 42 10.10 10.08 4.51
N PHE A 43 10.31 9.31 3.44
CA PHE A 43 9.24 8.70 2.65
C PHE A 43 8.24 9.71 2.07
N GLN A 44 8.75 10.81 1.56
CA GLN A 44 8.02 11.79 0.74
C GLN A 44 8.88 12.24 -0.44
N ASP A 45 8.34 13.08 -1.32
CA ASP A 45 9.09 13.78 -2.36
C ASP A 45 9.09 15.30 -2.12
N ASP A 46 9.80 16.06 -2.99
CA ASP A 46 9.86 17.53 -2.93
C ASP A 46 8.89 18.19 -3.92
N LEU A 47 8.04 17.40 -4.59
CA LEU A 47 7.16 17.91 -5.63
C LEU A 47 5.89 18.51 -5.04
N PRO A 48 5.36 19.61 -5.60
CA PRO A 48 4.07 20.18 -5.18
C PRO A 48 2.89 19.28 -5.54
N GLN A 49 3.08 18.39 -6.50
CA GLN A 49 2.12 17.38 -6.94
C GLN A 49 2.87 16.08 -7.21
N ALA A 50 2.42 14.96 -6.64
CA ALA A 50 3.03 13.66 -6.87
C ALA A 50 2.94 13.23 -8.33
N VAL A 51 3.96 12.52 -8.81
CA VAL A 51 4.06 12.02 -10.18
C VAL A 51 4.19 10.51 -10.14
N GLY A 52 3.10 9.83 -10.48
CA GLY A 52 3.04 8.39 -10.73
C GLY A 52 3.01 8.12 -12.23
N VAL A 53 2.10 7.25 -12.68
CA VAL A 53 1.79 7.07 -14.12
C VAL A 53 1.26 8.38 -14.74
N GLY A 54 0.54 9.16 -13.94
CA GLY A 54 0.13 10.53 -14.24
C GLY A 54 0.53 11.50 -13.13
N ARG A 55 0.04 12.73 -13.21
CA ARG A 55 0.25 13.76 -12.19
C ARG A 55 -0.98 13.91 -11.33
N THR A 56 -0.83 13.76 -10.01
CA THR A 56 -1.92 13.96 -9.04
C THR A 56 -2.18 15.45 -8.77
N ASN A 57 -3.24 15.74 -8.04
CA ASN A 57 -3.59 17.12 -7.66
C ASN A 57 -3.02 17.53 -6.28
N ARG A 58 -2.26 16.67 -5.61
CA ARG A 58 -1.68 16.92 -4.29
C ARG A 58 -0.25 16.37 -4.22
N ARG A 59 0.53 16.90 -3.29
CA ARG A 59 1.87 16.39 -2.99
C ARG A 59 1.80 15.06 -2.26
N THR A 60 2.89 14.31 -2.34
CA THR A 60 3.12 13.10 -1.55
C THR A 60 3.09 13.43 -0.04
N MET A 61 2.36 12.63 0.73
CA MET A 61 2.42 12.72 2.19
C MET A 61 3.65 11.97 2.73
N PRO A 62 4.30 12.47 3.81
CA PRO A 62 5.34 11.72 4.50
C PRO A 62 4.74 10.46 5.12
N LEU A 63 5.50 9.37 5.16
CA LEU A 63 5.11 8.14 5.87
C LEU A 63 5.84 7.96 7.21
N ALA A 64 6.84 8.80 7.51
CA ALA A 64 7.52 8.72 8.80
C ALA A 64 6.56 9.00 9.96
N GLY A 65 6.34 7.99 10.81
CA GLY A 65 5.41 8.07 11.93
C GLY A 65 3.93 7.84 11.58
N VAL A 66 3.60 7.51 10.34
CA VAL A 66 2.23 7.33 9.85
C VAL A 66 1.39 6.31 10.65
N ALA A 67 2.07 5.39 11.33
CA ALA A 67 1.40 4.41 12.20
C ALA A 67 0.61 5.03 13.36
N ARG A 68 0.87 6.29 13.70
CA ARG A 68 0.24 7.02 14.81
C ARG A 68 -0.93 7.89 14.36
N ASP A 69 -1.12 8.04 13.04
CA ASP A 69 -2.18 8.88 12.51
C ASP A 69 -3.53 8.18 12.65
N PRO A 70 -4.57 8.89 13.10
CA PRO A 70 -5.93 8.35 13.18
C PRO A 70 -6.67 8.40 11.84
N TRP A 71 -6.24 9.28 10.91
CA TRP A 71 -6.83 9.50 9.60
C TRP A 71 -5.75 9.63 8.53
N PHE A 72 -6.02 9.12 7.34
CA PHE A 72 -5.06 9.04 6.24
C PHE A 72 -5.50 9.86 5.04
N PHE A 73 -4.52 10.28 4.22
CA PHE A 73 -4.59 11.34 3.21
C PHE A 73 -4.80 12.74 3.79
N TRP A 74 -4.50 13.76 2.99
CA TRP A 74 -4.61 15.18 3.37
C TRP A 74 -6.02 15.60 3.81
N ASP A 75 -7.03 14.86 3.41
CA ASP A 75 -8.45 15.09 3.68
C ASP A 75 -9.08 14.05 4.64
N GLY A 76 -8.29 13.15 5.19
CA GLY A 76 -8.77 12.17 6.16
C GLY A 76 -9.76 11.14 5.61
N ARG A 77 -9.79 10.89 4.29
CA ARG A 77 -10.78 10.02 3.65
C ARG A 77 -10.59 8.52 3.88
N ARG A 78 -9.58 8.12 4.65
CA ARG A 78 -9.36 6.74 5.10
C ARG A 78 -9.13 6.71 6.61
N ASP A 79 -9.65 5.67 7.24
CA ASP A 79 -9.65 5.43 8.67
C ASP A 79 -8.71 4.28 9.09
N SER A 80 -8.04 3.66 8.13
CA SER A 80 -7.07 2.60 8.39
C SER A 80 -5.91 2.67 7.40
N LEU A 81 -4.70 2.42 7.89
CA LEU A 81 -3.48 2.47 7.10
C LEU A 81 -3.51 1.47 5.94
N TRP A 82 -4.03 0.26 6.15
CA TRP A 82 -4.12 -0.73 5.11
C TRP A 82 -5.13 -0.36 4.00
N ALA A 83 -6.24 0.32 4.33
CA ALA A 83 -7.19 0.81 3.34
C ALA A 83 -6.63 2.02 2.57
N GLN A 84 -5.78 2.83 3.22
CA GLN A 84 -5.02 3.88 2.56
C GLN A 84 -4.06 3.29 1.53
N ALA A 85 -3.24 2.29 1.90
CA ALA A 85 -2.26 1.66 1.04
C ALA A 85 -2.84 1.05 -0.26
N LEU A 86 -4.13 0.66 -0.26
CA LEU A 86 -4.82 0.14 -1.44
C LEU A 86 -5.20 1.21 -2.45
N THR A 87 -5.38 2.46 -2.02
CA THR A 87 -5.91 3.53 -2.88
C THR A 87 -4.96 3.86 -4.05
N PRO A 88 -3.64 4.05 -3.85
CA PRO A 88 -2.70 4.32 -4.93
C PRO A 88 -2.61 3.20 -5.97
N LEU A 89 -2.81 1.95 -5.56
CA LEU A 89 -2.70 0.78 -6.44
C LEU A 89 -3.70 0.83 -7.61
N GLU A 90 -4.93 1.27 -7.36
CA GLU A 90 -5.99 1.37 -8.38
C GLU A 90 -6.19 2.81 -8.90
N ASN A 91 -5.50 3.81 -8.35
CA ASN A 91 -5.62 5.19 -8.82
C ASN A 91 -4.97 5.36 -10.21
N PRO A 92 -5.71 5.83 -11.24
CA PRO A 92 -5.20 5.93 -12.60
C PRO A 92 -4.06 6.94 -12.77
N LEU A 93 -3.84 7.84 -11.82
CA LEU A 93 -2.74 8.80 -11.83
C LEU A 93 -1.53 8.33 -11.02
N GLU A 94 -1.67 7.29 -10.19
CA GLU A 94 -0.60 6.78 -9.33
C GLU A 94 -0.04 5.46 -9.90
N GLN A 95 -0.53 4.29 -9.54
CA GLN A 95 -0.03 3.02 -10.08
C GLN A 95 -0.92 2.45 -11.20
N ALA A 96 -2.17 2.91 -11.32
CA ALA A 96 -3.12 2.57 -12.38
C ALA A 96 -3.38 1.05 -12.57
N GLY A 97 -3.10 0.23 -11.56
CA GLY A 97 -3.30 -1.21 -11.62
C GLY A 97 -4.76 -1.62 -11.50
N ASN A 98 -5.01 -2.93 -11.45
CA ASN A 98 -6.33 -3.46 -11.23
C ASN A 98 -6.31 -4.66 -10.26
N ARG A 99 -7.40 -4.83 -9.57
CA ARG A 99 -7.53 -5.72 -8.42
C ARG A 99 -7.32 -7.20 -8.75
N ALA A 100 -7.86 -7.66 -9.88
CA ALA A 100 -7.69 -9.05 -10.32
C ALA A 100 -6.24 -9.33 -10.73
N ALA A 101 -5.62 -8.42 -11.48
CA ALA A 101 -4.21 -8.56 -11.85
C ALA A 101 -3.30 -8.66 -10.64
N TYR A 102 -3.56 -7.87 -9.58
CA TYR A 102 -2.81 -7.99 -8.33
C TYR A 102 -2.98 -9.36 -7.66
N ALA A 103 -4.20 -9.93 -7.67
CA ALA A 103 -4.42 -11.25 -7.11
C ALA A 103 -3.62 -12.32 -7.86
N HIS A 104 -3.62 -12.28 -9.20
CA HIS A 104 -2.82 -13.16 -10.04
C HIS A 104 -1.31 -12.95 -9.83
N TYR A 105 -0.87 -11.69 -9.72
CA TYR A 105 0.52 -11.36 -9.47
C TYR A 105 1.01 -11.93 -8.13
N ILE A 106 0.25 -11.76 -7.06
CA ILE A 106 0.57 -12.34 -5.75
C ILE A 106 0.67 -13.86 -5.84
N LYS A 107 -0.30 -14.51 -6.49
CA LYS A 107 -0.28 -15.96 -6.67
C LYS A 107 0.98 -16.43 -7.40
N ALA A 108 1.35 -15.76 -8.49
CA ALA A 108 2.47 -16.16 -9.34
C ALA A 108 3.84 -15.91 -8.70
N ARG A 109 4.01 -14.80 -7.98
CA ARG A 109 5.33 -14.36 -7.49
C ARG A 109 5.55 -14.59 -6.00
N PHE A 110 4.50 -14.59 -5.21
CA PHE A 110 4.57 -14.58 -3.75
C PHE A 110 3.65 -15.61 -3.09
N GLY A 111 3.08 -16.56 -3.85
CA GLY A 111 2.06 -17.50 -3.36
C GLY A 111 2.42 -18.16 -2.03
N GLU A 112 3.57 -18.81 -1.93
CA GLU A 112 4.02 -19.45 -0.70
C GLU A 112 4.21 -18.47 0.47
N ARG A 113 4.78 -17.27 0.20
CA ARG A 113 4.94 -16.23 1.23
C ARG A 113 3.60 -15.73 1.72
N TYR A 114 2.67 -15.50 0.79
CA TYR A 114 1.32 -15.08 1.11
C TYR A 114 0.61 -16.12 1.99
N GLU A 115 0.66 -17.40 1.62
CA GLU A 115 -0.04 -18.46 2.34
C GLU A 115 0.49 -18.67 3.76
N ARG A 116 1.81 -18.55 3.97
CA ARG A 116 2.40 -18.59 5.32
C ARG A 116 1.92 -17.46 6.23
N ILE A 117 1.51 -16.32 5.68
CA ILE A 117 1.08 -15.14 6.43
C ILE A 117 -0.43 -15.13 6.61
N PHE A 118 -1.17 -15.31 5.52
CA PHE A 118 -2.59 -15.03 5.43
C PHE A 118 -3.48 -16.28 5.37
N GLY A 119 -2.86 -17.45 5.25
CA GLY A 119 -3.56 -18.70 4.97
C GLY A 119 -3.74 -18.94 3.46
N PRO A 120 -4.43 -20.04 3.09
CA PRO A 120 -4.51 -20.48 1.71
C PRO A 120 -5.03 -19.39 0.74
N LEU A 121 -4.36 -19.29 -0.41
CA LEU A 121 -4.86 -18.47 -1.52
C LEU A 121 -6.20 -19.04 -2.02
N PRO A 122 -7.16 -18.16 -2.36
CA PRO A 122 -8.37 -18.61 -3.01
C PRO A 122 -8.06 -19.16 -4.41
N ASP A 123 -8.96 -19.98 -4.94
CA ASP A 123 -8.88 -20.38 -6.34
C ASP A 123 -9.12 -19.16 -7.25
N LEU A 124 -8.14 -18.85 -8.09
CA LEU A 124 -8.17 -17.75 -9.04
C LEU A 124 -8.28 -18.24 -10.49
N SER A 125 -8.50 -19.55 -10.73
CA SER A 125 -8.48 -20.14 -12.07
C SER A 125 -9.56 -19.57 -12.99
N SER A 126 -10.73 -19.22 -12.43
CA SER A 126 -11.87 -18.64 -13.14
C SER A 126 -11.94 -17.12 -13.05
N ILE A 127 -10.93 -16.46 -12.46
CA ILE A 127 -10.88 -15.01 -12.33
C ILE A 127 -10.30 -14.41 -13.62
N PRO A 128 -10.93 -13.38 -14.20
CA PRO A 128 -10.36 -12.64 -15.33
C PRO A 128 -8.97 -12.10 -15.01
N ALA A 129 -8.07 -12.09 -15.99
CA ALA A 129 -6.73 -11.54 -15.81
C ALA A 129 -6.74 -10.05 -15.38
N ASN A 130 -7.73 -9.31 -15.87
CA ASN A 130 -7.91 -7.89 -15.58
C ASN A 130 -9.39 -7.62 -15.24
N ALA A 131 -9.64 -7.24 -13.99
CA ALA A 131 -10.94 -6.81 -13.52
C ALA A 131 -10.80 -5.94 -12.27
N SER A 132 -11.52 -4.82 -12.21
CA SER A 132 -11.56 -3.93 -11.07
C SER A 132 -12.83 -3.09 -11.08
N PRO A 133 -13.40 -2.76 -9.90
CA PRO A 133 -14.52 -1.82 -9.83
C PRO A 133 -14.13 -0.37 -10.16
N LEU A 134 -12.82 -0.04 -10.12
CA LEU A 134 -12.26 1.30 -10.35
C LEU A 134 -11.41 1.38 -11.64
N GLY A 135 -11.32 0.30 -12.40
CA GLY A 135 -10.55 0.24 -13.64
C GLY A 135 -11.22 0.98 -14.81
N ASN A 136 -10.69 0.79 -16.01
CA ASN A 136 -11.33 1.26 -17.24
C ASN A 136 -12.65 0.50 -17.51
N ASP A 137 -13.39 0.91 -18.54
CA ASP A 137 -14.71 0.35 -18.85
C ASP A 137 -14.68 -1.17 -19.04
N ALA A 138 -13.65 -1.72 -19.68
CA ALA A 138 -13.51 -3.16 -19.89
C ALA A 138 -13.25 -3.91 -18.57
N GLU A 139 -12.37 -3.36 -17.71
CA GLU A 139 -12.07 -3.91 -16.37
C GLU A 139 -13.30 -3.86 -15.46
N GLN A 140 -14.07 -2.77 -15.52
CA GLN A 140 -15.33 -2.64 -14.77
C GLN A 140 -16.40 -3.61 -15.27
N ALA A 141 -16.52 -3.79 -16.59
CA ALA A 141 -17.44 -4.76 -17.18
C ALA A 141 -17.08 -6.19 -16.75
N ALA A 142 -15.78 -6.55 -16.83
CA ALA A 142 -15.27 -7.83 -16.35
C ALA A 142 -15.58 -8.05 -14.87
N TRP A 143 -15.34 -7.02 -14.02
CA TRP A 143 -15.67 -7.06 -12.60
C TRP A 143 -17.15 -7.29 -12.32
N LYS A 144 -18.03 -6.59 -13.03
CA LYS A 144 -19.48 -6.74 -12.91
C LYS A 144 -19.96 -8.14 -13.31
N ALA A 145 -19.31 -8.76 -14.30
CA ALA A 145 -19.63 -10.10 -14.77
C ALA A 145 -19.20 -11.21 -13.77
N MET A 146 -18.29 -10.94 -12.86
CA MET A 146 -17.86 -11.90 -11.84
C MET A 146 -18.98 -12.19 -10.83
N SER A 147 -19.03 -13.43 -10.33
CA SER A 147 -19.90 -13.80 -9.20
C SER A 147 -19.47 -13.10 -7.91
N GLY A 148 -20.35 -13.06 -6.89
CA GLY A 148 -20.01 -12.57 -5.56
C GLY A 148 -18.78 -13.28 -4.97
N ALA A 149 -18.76 -14.62 -5.04
CA ALA A 149 -17.66 -15.42 -4.53
C ALA A 149 -16.32 -15.11 -5.22
N GLN A 150 -16.32 -14.89 -6.52
CA GLN A 150 -15.12 -14.50 -7.27
C GLN A 150 -14.62 -13.12 -6.83
N ARG A 151 -15.52 -12.13 -6.71
CA ARG A 151 -15.16 -10.80 -6.21
C ARG A 151 -14.63 -10.83 -4.79
N ASP A 152 -15.20 -11.65 -3.90
CA ASP A 152 -14.75 -11.82 -2.53
C ASP A 152 -13.37 -12.47 -2.46
N ALA A 153 -13.09 -13.44 -3.33
CA ALA A 153 -11.77 -14.06 -3.45
C ALA A 153 -10.71 -13.03 -3.81
N VAL A 154 -10.96 -12.22 -4.84
CA VAL A 154 -10.05 -11.16 -5.28
C VAL A 154 -9.91 -10.08 -4.20
N ASN A 155 -11.01 -9.61 -3.60
CA ASN A 155 -11.01 -8.61 -2.55
C ASN A 155 -10.20 -9.05 -1.33
N ARG A 156 -10.25 -10.33 -0.96
CA ARG A 156 -9.46 -10.89 0.14
C ARG A 156 -7.97 -10.77 -0.13
N VAL A 157 -7.52 -11.15 -1.32
CA VAL A 157 -6.10 -11.04 -1.69
C VAL A 157 -5.69 -9.57 -1.72
N PHE A 158 -6.50 -8.70 -2.31
CA PHE A 158 -6.22 -7.28 -2.41
C PHE A 158 -6.15 -6.61 -1.03
N ALA A 159 -7.09 -6.90 -0.12
CA ALA A 159 -7.04 -6.40 1.25
C ALA A 159 -5.77 -6.86 1.99
N ASN A 160 -5.33 -8.10 1.78
CA ASN A 160 -4.11 -8.62 2.39
C ASN A 160 -2.84 -7.97 1.82
N ILE A 161 -2.83 -7.53 0.56
CA ILE A 161 -1.76 -6.67 0.01
C ILE A 161 -1.65 -5.38 0.83
N GLY A 162 -2.77 -4.67 1.02
CA GLY A 162 -2.78 -3.45 1.84
C GLY A 162 -2.34 -3.71 3.27
N LYS A 163 -2.77 -4.82 3.87
CA LYS A 163 -2.38 -5.21 5.23
C LYS A 163 -0.87 -5.51 5.36
N ALA A 164 -0.26 -6.10 4.34
CA ALA A 164 1.18 -6.31 4.30
C ALA A 164 1.93 -4.98 4.16
N ILE A 165 1.51 -4.12 3.23
CA ILE A 165 2.12 -2.79 3.04
C ILE A 165 2.02 -1.98 4.33
N ALA A 166 0.85 -1.92 4.95
CA ALA A 166 0.64 -1.23 6.23
C ALA A 166 1.53 -1.80 7.35
N ALA A 167 1.76 -3.10 7.41
CA ALA A 167 2.69 -3.70 8.37
C ALA A 167 4.13 -3.19 8.17
N PHE A 168 4.55 -2.99 6.92
CA PHE A 168 5.84 -2.35 6.62
C PHE A 168 5.84 -0.86 6.99
N GLU A 169 4.81 -0.10 6.60
CA GLU A 169 4.72 1.34 6.86
C GLU A 169 4.74 1.66 8.37
N ARG A 170 4.22 0.77 9.21
CA ARG A 170 4.29 0.88 10.68
C ARG A 170 5.72 0.86 11.22
N SER A 171 6.67 0.31 10.47
CA SER A 171 8.08 0.30 10.85
C SER A 171 8.84 1.58 10.46
N ILE A 172 8.19 2.50 9.74
CA ILE A 172 8.80 3.75 9.29
C ILE A 172 8.71 4.79 10.40
N GLU A 173 9.73 4.83 11.24
CA GLU A 173 9.82 5.77 12.36
C GLU A 173 10.50 7.07 11.96
N PRO A 174 10.04 8.23 12.47
CA PRO A 174 10.72 9.50 12.26
C PRO A 174 12.11 9.48 12.87
N GLN A 175 13.07 10.04 12.18
CA GLN A 175 14.41 10.21 12.75
C GLN A 175 14.42 11.37 13.76
N PRO A 176 15.16 11.26 14.87
CA PRO A 176 15.27 12.33 15.85
C PRO A 176 15.78 13.63 15.20
N THR A 177 15.02 14.70 15.38
CA THR A 177 15.36 16.04 14.88
C THR A 177 16.35 16.76 15.80
N ARG A 178 16.83 17.93 15.36
CA ARG A 178 17.63 18.82 16.22
C ARG A 178 16.82 19.29 17.43
N PHE A 179 15.52 19.50 17.28
CA PHE A 179 14.63 19.87 18.36
C PHE A 179 14.45 18.74 19.38
N ASP A 180 14.29 17.51 18.93
CA ASP A 180 14.16 16.35 19.83
C ASP A 180 15.42 16.20 20.69
N ARG A 181 16.61 16.35 20.12
CA ARG A 181 17.87 16.35 20.87
C ARG A 181 17.92 17.48 21.88
N PHE A 182 17.61 18.71 21.49
CA PHE A 182 17.53 19.85 22.39
C PHE A 182 16.54 19.60 23.54
N ALA A 183 15.39 19.07 23.27
CA ALA A 183 14.38 18.77 24.29
C ALA A 183 14.86 17.69 25.27
N VAL A 184 15.54 16.65 24.78
CA VAL A 184 16.17 15.62 25.64
C VAL A 184 17.25 16.25 26.51
N ASP A 185 18.16 17.04 25.95
CA ASP A 185 19.23 17.71 26.70
C ASP A 185 18.65 18.60 27.79
N LEU A 186 17.60 19.34 27.50
CA LEU A 186 16.92 20.21 28.46
C LEU A 186 16.33 19.43 29.65
N VAL A 187 15.67 18.29 29.36
CA VAL A 187 15.02 17.45 30.39
C VAL A 187 16.07 16.68 31.21
N THR A 188 17.13 16.22 30.58
CA THR A 188 18.20 15.44 31.25
C THR A 188 19.28 16.30 31.89
N GLY A 189 19.28 17.62 31.67
CA GLY A 189 20.32 18.54 32.16
C GLY A 189 21.66 18.38 31.46
N ALA A 190 21.72 17.70 30.32
CA ALA A 190 22.89 17.65 29.47
C ALA A 190 23.13 19.03 28.84
N LYS A 191 24.38 19.54 28.94
CA LYS A 191 24.77 20.81 28.34
C LYS A 191 25.43 20.58 27.00
#